data_8170d5afdcd8d412dd0fb82e8a887743
#
_entry.id   8170d5afdcd8d412dd0fb82e8a887743
#
_cell.length_a   1.000
_cell.length_b   1.000
_cell.length_c   1.000
_cell.angle_alpha   90.00
_cell.angle_beta   90.00
_cell.angle_gamma   90.00
#
_symmetry.space_group_name_H-M   'P 1'
#
loop_
_entity.id
_entity.type
_entity.pdbx_description
1 polymer ?
#
loop_
_entity_poly.entity_id
_entity_poly.type
_entity_poly.pdbx_seq_one_letter_code
_entity_poly.pdbx_strand_id
1 'polypeptide(L)'
;MKISLYPKALLLAGAALLAGCQHPEEAGCRPDPAASAPVAPLPLQHLERAFFQIKTPAQGLQFMQANPAFARYYLQVEQAPSATALATSLAQLATNPDLEKLGRETAVAFPDSAGLRRDLGTLFGKVKYYFPDFKTPPVAATYVSGLLGKDIFVNDSLLVISLDWYIGPKASYRPDLPGYMLRRYRPANLLPTLATAVAGKYVPRKLATPSVLDEMISQGKRLYFAGRVLPCAPDTLLMGYTGKELSGLQFNEAKVWGHFLENNLLYSNTPFLIQKYVAERPNVPEIDATCPGRVGQWVGLQIIRKYMAEHPDVTLPQLMAQTDAQRILNESHYRPKKS
;
A
#
# COMPACT_ATOMS: atom_id res chain seq x y z
N MET A 1 -68.92 56.28 25.20
CA MET A 1 -68.68 55.30 24.14
C MET A 1 -67.25 55.47 23.74
N LYS A 2 -66.34 54.66 24.33
CA LYS A 2 -64.90 54.73 24.10
C LYS A 2 -64.46 53.40 23.45
N ILE A 3 -63.94 53.49 22.23
CA ILE A 3 -63.40 52.37 21.46
C ILE A 3 -61.90 52.33 21.78
N SER A 4 -61.48 51.23 22.37
CA SER A 4 -60.04 50.93 22.63
C SER A 4 -59.45 50.17 21.46
N LEU A 5 -58.41 50.76 20.82
CA LEU A 5 -57.57 50.09 19.85
C LEU A 5 -56.39 49.46 20.55
N TYR A 6 -56.20 48.13 20.39
CA TYR A 6 -55.00 47.44 20.76
C TYR A 6 -54.03 47.33 19.52
N PRO A 7 -52.74 47.63 19.64
CA PRO A 7 -51.82 47.44 18.59
C PRO A 7 -51.32 45.96 18.58
N LYS A 8 -51.38 45.35 17.41
CA LYS A 8 -50.80 44.03 17.16
C LYS A 8 -49.25 44.11 17.12
N ALA A 9 -48.62 43.46 18.09
CA ALA A 9 -47.17 43.26 18.08
C ALA A 9 -46.80 42.24 17.01
N LEU A 10 -45.98 42.66 16.04
CA LEU A 10 -45.38 41.82 15.00
C LEU A 10 -44.12 41.16 15.58
N LEU A 11 -44.19 39.85 15.85
CA LEU A 11 -43.04 39.06 16.21
C LEU A 11 -42.27 38.72 14.93
N LEU A 12 -41.15 39.41 14.71
CA LEU A 12 -40.13 39.03 13.70
C LEU A 12 -39.32 37.86 14.26
N ALA A 13 -39.58 36.66 13.77
CA ALA A 13 -38.76 35.50 14.01
C ALA A 13 -37.47 35.62 13.16
N GLY A 14 -36.35 35.98 13.79
CA GLY A 14 -35.03 35.95 13.22
C GLY A 14 -34.56 34.52 13.01
N ALA A 15 -34.62 34.01 11.77
CA ALA A 15 -33.96 32.77 11.38
C ALA A 15 -32.45 33.01 11.34
N ALA A 16 -31.75 32.63 12.40
CA ALA A 16 -30.29 32.55 12.40
C ALA A 16 -29.85 31.45 11.43
N LEU A 17 -29.37 31.83 10.25
CA LEU A 17 -28.66 30.95 9.33
C LEU A 17 -27.34 30.54 10.00
N LEU A 18 -27.33 29.40 10.66
CA LEU A 18 -26.10 28.67 10.99
C LEU A 18 -25.49 28.20 9.68
N ALA A 19 -24.66 29.05 9.08
CA ALA A 19 -23.69 28.61 8.09
C ALA A 19 -22.68 27.71 8.79
N GLY A 20 -23.01 26.42 8.94
CA GLY A 20 -22.04 25.39 9.28
C GLY A 20 -21.00 25.39 8.20
N CYS A 21 -19.74 25.65 8.58
CA CYS A 21 -18.60 25.34 7.75
C CYS A 21 -18.66 23.83 7.45
N GLN A 22 -19.31 23.46 6.35
CA GLN A 22 -19.11 22.14 5.78
C GLN A 22 -17.65 22.11 5.35
N HIS A 23 -16.82 21.34 6.07
CA HIS A 23 -15.59 20.84 5.50
C HIS A 23 -15.98 20.22 4.16
N PRO A 24 -15.23 20.46 3.07
CA PRO A 24 -15.48 19.73 1.85
C PRO A 24 -15.35 18.25 2.22
N GLU A 25 -16.50 17.56 2.30
CA GLU A 25 -16.52 16.10 2.29
C GLU A 25 -15.66 15.72 1.08
N GLU A 26 -14.59 14.96 1.33
CA GLU A 26 -13.85 14.29 0.29
C GLU A 26 -14.90 13.66 -0.62
N ALA A 27 -14.94 14.07 -1.87
CA ALA A 27 -15.97 13.68 -2.84
C ALA A 27 -16.12 12.17 -2.73
N GLY A 28 -17.21 11.72 -2.11
CA GLY A 28 -17.33 10.40 -1.54
C GLY A 28 -16.96 9.36 -2.57
N CYS A 29 -15.87 8.64 -2.32
CA CYS A 29 -15.44 7.55 -3.17
C CYS A 29 -16.60 6.58 -3.31
N ARG A 30 -17.11 6.44 -4.54
CA ARG A 30 -18.11 5.44 -4.90
C ARG A 30 -17.41 4.32 -5.65
N PRO A 31 -17.05 3.20 -4.96
CA PRO A 31 -16.54 2.04 -5.67
C PRO A 31 -17.59 1.61 -6.67
N ASP A 32 -17.18 1.37 -7.92
CA ASP A 32 -18.06 0.71 -8.88
C ASP A 32 -18.38 -0.71 -8.37
N PRO A 33 -19.64 -1.00 -7.99
CA PRO A 33 -20.02 -2.33 -7.52
C PRO A 33 -19.84 -3.40 -8.60
N ALA A 34 -19.98 -3.03 -9.89
CA ALA A 34 -19.77 -3.93 -11.02
C ALA A 34 -18.30 -4.33 -11.17
N ALA A 35 -17.36 -3.50 -10.70
CA ALA A 35 -15.93 -3.78 -10.77
C ALA A 35 -15.46 -4.68 -9.62
N SER A 36 -16.16 -5.81 -9.39
CA SER A 36 -15.77 -6.83 -8.41
C SER A 36 -16.26 -8.20 -8.85
N ALA A 37 -15.36 -9.17 -8.93
CA ALA A 37 -15.71 -10.55 -9.20
C ALA A 37 -15.91 -11.31 -7.86
N PRO A 38 -16.82 -12.29 -7.79
CA PRO A 38 -16.92 -13.16 -6.64
C PRO A 38 -15.61 -13.92 -6.40
N VAL A 39 -15.16 -13.93 -5.17
CA VAL A 39 -14.07 -14.80 -4.71
C VAL A 39 -14.58 -15.68 -3.58
N ALA A 40 -14.08 -16.90 -3.51
CA ALA A 40 -14.35 -17.76 -2.37
C ALA A 40 -13.88 -17.06 -1.07
N PRO A 41 -14.58 -17.29 0.06
CA PRO A 41 -14.12 -16.76 1.33
C PRO A 41 -12.65 -17.12 1.57
N LEU A 42 -11.82 -16.11 1.82
CA LEU A 42 -10.39 -16.32 2.06
C LEU A 42 -10.21 -17.03 3.42
N PRO A 43 -9.63 -18.25 3.46
CA PRO A 43 -9.34 -18.93 4.72
C PRO A 43 -8.14 -18.26 5.39
N LEU A 44 -8.38 -17.14 6.07
CA LEU A 44 -7.34 -16.43 6.81
C LEU A 44 -7.01 -17.19 8.09
N GLN A 45 -5.82 -17.75 8.16
CA GLN A 45 -5.26 -18.43 9.31
C GLN A 45 -4.56 -17.44 10.23
N HIS A 46 -4.74 -17.61 11.54
CA HIS A 46 -4.09 -16.78 12.57
C HIS A 46 -2.90 -17.54 13.15
N LEU A 47 -1.81 -17.63 12.39
CA LEU A 47 -0.63 -18.40 12.75
C LEU A 47 0.06 -17.85 14.00
N GLU A 48 -0.08 -16.56 14.31
CA GLU A 48 0.43 -15.95 15.52
C GLU A 48 -0.13 -16.61 16.79
N ARG A 49 -1.39 -17.08 16.75
CA ARG A 49 -2.01 -17.76 17.90
C ARG A 49 -1.37 -19.11 18.18
N ALA A 50 -1.13 -19.90 17.13
CA ALA A 50 -0.46 -21.20 17.23
C ALA A 50 1.03 -21.03 17.54
N PHE A 51 1.68 -20.00 17.00
CA PHE A 51 3.07 -19.69 17.22
C PHE A 51 3.37 -19.44 18.72
N PHE A 52 2.59 -18.60 19.39
CA PHE A 52 2.82 -18.32 20.83
C PHE A 52 2.48 -19.50 21.76
N GLN A 53 1.93 -20.60 21.23
CA GLN A 53 1.76 -21.87 21.99
C GLN A 53 3.01 -22.77 21.94
N ILE A 54 3.99 -22.46 21.10
CA ILE A 54 5.23 -23.22 20.98
C ILE A 54 6.09 -22.96 22.22
N LYS A 55 6.38 -24.04 22.98
CA LYS A 55 7.24 -23.97 24.17
C LYS A 55 8.47 -24.87 24.05
N THR A 56 8.47 -25.80 23.09
CA THR A 56 9.54 -26.78 22.88
C THR A 56 9.86 -26.94 21.39
N PRO A 57 11.08 -27.37 21.04
CA PRO A 57 11.42 -27.68 19.64
C PRO A 57 10.50 -28.72 19.00
N ALA A 58 10.00 -29.70 19.75
CA ALA A 58 9.04 -30.68 19.23
C ALA A 58 7.74 -30.02 18.77
N GLN A 59 7.21 -29.06 19.55
CA GLN A 59 6.05 -28.26 19.15
C GLN A 59 6.36 -27.37 17.94
N GLY A 60 7.58 -26.84 17.83
CA GLY A 60 8.03 -26.10 16.64
C GLY A 60 8.03 -26.96 15.39
N LEU A 61 8.46 -28.21 15.46
CA LEU A 61 8.36 -29.17 14.35
C LEU A 61 6.90 -29.44 13.96
N GLN A 62 6.03 -29.69 14.96
CA GLN A 62 4.59 -29.90 14.73
C GLN A 62 3.94 -28.67 14.06
N PHE A 63 4.29 -27.45 14.50
CA PHE A 63 3.80 -26.21 13.90
C PHE A 63 4.18 -26.12 12.42
N MET A 64 5.43 -26.41 12.06
CA MET A 64 5.91 -26.40 10.68
C MET A 64 5.23 -27.50 9.84
N GLN A 65 5.04 -28.71 10.39
CA GLN A 65 4.35 -29.81 9.72
C GLN A 65 2.86 -29.51 9.47
N ALA A 66 2.20 -28.84 10.41
CA ALA A 66 0.80 -28.40 10.26
C ALA A 66 0.64 -27.25 9.25
N ASN A 67 1.72 -26.50 8.95
CA ASN A 67 1.72 -25.34 8.06
C ASN A 67 2.80 -25.45 6.96
N PRO A 68 2.72 -26.46 6.07
CA PRO A 68 3.81 -26.79 5.15
C PRO A 68 4.14 -25.68 4.15
N ALA A 69 3.15 -24.96 3.62
CA ALA A 69 3.37 -23.83 2.73
C ALA A 69 4.09 -22.67 3.45
N PHE A 70 3.70 -22.38 4.69
CA PHE A 70 4.37 -21.37 5.52
C PHE A 70 5.81 -21.78 5.84
N ALA A 71 6.03 -23.02 6.26
CA ALA A 71 7.36 -23.55 6.56
C ALA A 71 8.28 -23.49 5.35
N ARG A 72 7.77 -23.88 4.17
CA ARG A 72 8.56 -23.91 2.94
C ARG A 72 8.87 -22.53 2.41
N TYR A 73 7.86 -21.69 2.20
CA TYR A 73 8.01 -20.44 1.44
C TYR A 73 8.37 -19.24 2.31
N TYR A 74 7.83 -19.17 3.54
CA TYR A 74 8.08 -18.04 4.42
C TYR A 74 9.24 -18.28 5.38
N LEU A 75 9.23 -19.41 6.11
CA LEU A 75 10.33 -19.79 7.00
C LEU A 75 11.54 -20.35 6.26
N GLN A 76 11.40 -20.75 4.99
CA GLN A 76 12.47 -21.28 4.15
C GLN A 76 13.18 -22.49 4.79
N VAL A 77 12.40 -23.44 5.31
CA VAL A 77 12.91 -24.59 6.07
C VAL A 77 14.00 -25.40 5.32
N GLU A 78 13.93 -25.44 3.98
CA GLU A 78 14.90 -26.12 3.11
C GLU A 78 16.27 -25.41 3.09
N GLN A 79 16.35 -24.13 3.47
CA GLN A 79 17.58 -23.33 3.55
C GLN A 79 18.15 -23.27 4.97
N ALA A 80 17.41 -23.75 5.96
CA ALA A 80 17.87 -23.82 7.34
C ALA A 80 18.91 -24.93 7.52
N PRO A 81 19.84 -24.83 8.48
CA PRO A 81 20.80 -25.90 8.78
C PRO A 81 20.13 -27.26 9.07
N SER A 82 18.98 -27.24 9.71
CA SER A 82 18.07 -28.39 9.86
C SER A 82 16.68 -27.91 10.29
N ALA A 83 15.66 -28.72 10.04
CA ALA A 83 14.31 -28.47 10.54
C ALA A 83 14.26 -28.37 12.08
N THR A 84 15.09 -29.16 12.77
CA THR A 84 15.20 -29.14 14.24
C THR A 84 15.84 -27.84 14.74
N ALA A 85 16.86 -27.32 14.06
CA ALA A 85 17.47 -26.04 14.41
C ALA A 85 16.46 -24.88 14.27
N LEU A 86 15.72 -24.87 13.17
CA LEU A 86 14.64 -23.89 12.95
C LEU A 86 13.53 -24.00 14.01
N ALA A 87 13.11 -25.22 14.36
CA ALA A 87 12.13 -25.47 15.41
C ALA A 87 12.59 -24.99 16.78
N THR A 88 13.89 -25.15 17.08
CA THR A 88 14.50 -24.61 18.30
C THR A 88 14.44 -23.08 18.32
N SER A 89 14.77 -22.44 17.20
CA SER A 89 14.66 -20.98 17.06
C SER A 89 13.22 -20.49 17.20
N LEU A 90 12.25 -21.21 16.63
CA LEU A 90 10.83 -20.87 16.79
C LEU A 90 10.38 -20.97 18.25
N ALA A 91 10.82 -22.01 19.00
CA ALA A 91 10.50 -22.14 20.41
C ALA A 91 11.14 -21.03 21.27
N GLN A 92 12.37 -20.64 20.97
CA GLN A 92 13.04 -19.52 21.64
C GLN A 92 12.33 -18.18 21.36
N LEU A 93 11.95 -17.93 20.12
CA LEU A 93 11.20 -16.73 19.76
C LEU A 93 9.82 -16.70 20.39
N ALA A 94 9.07 -17.80 20.34
CA ALA A 94 7.70 -17.88 20.87
C ALA A 94 7.63 -17.70 22.40
N THR A 95 8.74 -17.98 23.11
CA THR A 95 8.86 -17.80 24.57
C THR A 95 9.60 -16.52 24.97
N ASN A 96 9.98 -15.70 24.02
CA ASN A 96 10.65 -14.43 24.29
C ASN A 96 9.64 -13.41 24.84
N PRO A 97 9.84 -12.82 26.04
CA PRO A 97 8.90 -11.90 26.66
C PRO A 97 8.63 -10.63 25.82
N ASP A 98 9.66 -10.13 25.11
CA ASP A 98 9.53 -8.94 24.26
C ASP A 98 8.67 -9.24 23.03
N LEU A 99 8.82 -10.44 22.45
CA LEU A 99 7.99 -10.87 21.33
C LEU A 99 6.55 -11.18 21.78
N GLU A 100 6.35 -11.77 22.96
CA GLU A 100 5.00 -11.91 23.53
C GLU A 100 4.33 -10.55 23.77
N LYS A 101 5.10 -9.55 24.23
CA LYS A 101 4.61 -8.17 24.38
C LYS A 101 4.19 -7.59 23.03
N LEU A 102 5.03 -7.70 22.01
CA LEU A 102 4.74 -7.27 20.65
C LEU A 102 3.49 -7.98 20.09
N GLY A 103 3.33 -9.27 20.36
CA GLY A 103 2.13 -10.04 20.01
C GLY A 103 0.85 -9.49 20.63
N ARG A 104 0.89 -9.11 21.93
CA ARG A 104 -0.26 -8.46 22.60
C ARG A 104 -0.59 -7.10 21.97
N GLU A 105 0.42 -6.28 21.67
CA GLU A 105 0.24 -4.99 21.00
C GLU A 105 -0.34 -5.16 19.60
N THR A 106 0.10 -6.19 18.87
CA THR A 106 -0.45 -6.55 17.56
C THR A 106 -1.93 -6.90 17.65
N ALA A 107 -2.33 -7.71 18.64
CA ALA A 107 -3.73 -8.06 18.86
C ALA A 107 -4.61 -6.84 19.18
N VAL A 108 -4.06 -5.85 19.89
CA VAL A 108 -4.75 -4.57 20.16
C VAL A 108 -4.89 -3.73 18.89
N ALA A 109 -3.86 -3.69 18.04
CA ALA A 109 -3.86 -2.92 16.79
C ALA A 109 -4.77 -3.54 15.72
N PHE A 110 -4.98 -4.86 15.76
CA PHE A 110 -5.79 -5.63 14.81
C PHE A 110 -6.87 -6.46 15.53
N PRO A 111 -7.85 -5.81 16.18
CA PRO A 111 -8.86 -6.52 16.97
C PRO A 111 -9.89 -7.26 16.10
N ASP A 112 -10.14 -6.78 14.87
CA ASP A 112 -11.16 -7.30 13.94
C ASP A 112 -10.54 -8.14 12.82
N SER A 113 -10.32 -9.41 13.11
CA SER A 113 -9.86 -10.37 12.09
C SER A 113 -10.91 -10.65 11.00
N ALA A 114 -12.20 -10.48 11.31
CA ALA A 114 -13.27 -10.63 10.33
C ALA A 114 -13.29 -9.45 9.35
N GLY A 115 -13.01 -8.22 9.83
CA GLY A 115 -12.80 -7.04 8.99
C GLY A 115 -11.66 -7.23 8.03
N LEU A 116 -10.49 -7.61 8.51
CA LEU A 116 -9.34 -7.87 7.66
C LEU A 116 -9.64 -8.93 6.58
N ARG A 117 -10.35 -10.01 6.95
CA ARG A 117 -10.77 -11.05 5.99
C ARG A 117 -11.68 -10.49 4.90
N ARG A 118 -12.67 -9.65 5.26
CA ARG A 118 -13.58 -9.01 4.30
C ARG A 118 -12.80 -8.09 3.35
N ASP A 119 -11.89 -7.29 3.87
CA ASP A 119 -11.09 -6.35 3.12
C ASP A 119 -10.16 -7.06 2.12
N LEU A 120 -9.52 -8.16 2.54
CA LEU A 120 -8.74 -9.02 1.66
C LEU A 120 -9.60 -9.66 0.56
N GLY A 121 -10.81 -10.14 0.92
CA GLY A 121 -11.77 -10.68 -0.05
C GLY A 121 -12.19 -9.64 -1.07
N THR A 122 -12.47 -8.41 -0.64
CA THR A 122 -12.82 -7.29 -1.52
C THR A 122 -11.66 -6.94 -2.46
N LEU A 123 -10.45 -6.83 -1.94
CA LEU A 123 -9.25 -6.55 -2.74
C LEU A 123 -9.04 -7.62 -3.81
N PHE A 124 -9.08 -8.90 -3.43
CA PHE A 124 -8.89 -10.00 -4.39
C PHE A 124 -10.05 -10.14 -5.37
N GLY A 125 -11.28 -9.80 -4.96
CA GLY A 125 -12.41 -9.70 -5.87
C GLY A 125 -12.19 -8.68 -6.97
N LYS A 126 -11.63 -7.51 -6.64
CA LYS A 126 -11.27 -6.49 -7.62
C LYS A 126 -10.08 -6.91 -8.49
N VAL A 127 -9.06 -7.56 -7.91
CA VAL A 127 -7.96 -8.13 -8.70
C VAL A 127 -8.51 -9.13 -9.72
N LYS A 128 -9.38 -10.05 -9.30
CA LYS A 128 -9.97 -11.06 -10.19
C LYS A 128 -10.89 -10.47 -11.25
N TYR A 129 -11.57 -9.36 -10.96
CA TYR A 129 -12.36 -8.64 -11.94
C TYR A 129 -11.49 -8.13 -13.12
N TYR A 130 -10.35 -7.51 -12.81
CA TYR A 130 -9.43 -7.03 -13.84
C TYR A 130 -8.59 -8.15 -14.47
N PHE A 131 -8.29 -9.19 -13.71
CA PHE A 131 -7.46 -10.33 -14.11
C PHE A 131 -8.21 -11.63 -13.85
N PRO A 132 -9.08 -12.10 -14.76
CA PRO A 132 -9.92 -13.29 -14.54
C PRO A 132 -9.14 -14.56 -14.19
N ASP A 133 -7.91 -14.69 -14.71
CA ASP A 133 -7.02 -15.82 -14.41
C ASP A 133 -6.33 -15.71 -13.04
N PHE A 134 -6.58 -14.64 -12.29
CA PHE A 134 -6.02 -14.50 -10.96
C PHE A 134 -6.51 -15.61 -10.04
N LYS A 135 -5.55 -16.33 -9.46
CA LYS A 135 -5.80 -17.31 -8.42
C LYS A 135 -5.46 -16.70 -7.07
N THR A 136 -6.47 -16.63 -6.21
CA THR A 136 -6.25 -16.28 -4.80
C THR A 136 -5.33 -17.33 -4.18
N PRO A 137 -4.29 -16.94 -3.43
CA PRO A 137 -3.45 -17.90 -2.73
C PRO A 137 -4.31 -18.84 -1.87
N PRO A 138 -4.13 -20.18 -1.98
CA PRO A 138 -4.94 -21.15 -1.23
C PRO A 138 -4.71 -21.06 0.28
N VAL A 139 -3.57 -20.51 0.70
CA VAL A 139 -3.24 -20.26 2.11
C VAL A 139 -3.01 -18.77 2.28
N ALA A 140 -3.76 -18.16 3.19
CA ALA A 140 -3.53 -16.80 3.66
C ALA A 140 -3.40 -16.83 5.18
N ALA A 141 -2.39 -16.17 5.70
CA ALA A 141 -2.09 -16.18 7.12
C ALA A 141 -1.68 -14.80 7.64
N THR A 142 -2.08 -14.51 8.87
CA THR A 142 -1.45 -13.48 9.68
C THR A 142 -0.38 -14.11 10.58
N TYR A 143 0.64 -13.32 10.92
CA TYR A 143 1.75 -13.76 11.73
C TYR A 143 2.34 -12.60 12.54
N VAL A 144 3.07 -12.92 13.60
CA VAL A 144 3.92 -11.99 14.35
C VAL A 144 5.35 -12.47 14.20
N SER A 145 6.10 -11.74 13.39
CA SER A 145 7.44 -12.15 12.96
C SER A 145 8.56 -11.70 13.87
N GLY A 146 8.28 -10.84 14.86
CA GLY A 146 9.29 -10.17 15.65
C GLY A 146 10.04 -9.10 14.84
N LEU A 147 9.39 -8.53 13.84
CA LEU A 147 9.99 -7.57 12.88
C LEU A 147 11.13 -8.18 12.05
N LEU A 148 11.16 -9.51 11.95
CA LEU A 148 12.12 -10.26 11.16
C LEU A 148 11.50 -10.65 9.80
N GLY A 149 12.33 -10.73 8.78
CA GLY A 149 11.89 -11.16 7.45
C GLY A 149 11.08 -10.12 6.70
N LYS A 150 9.97 -10.56 6.08
CA LYS A 150 9.12 -9.71 5.22
C LYS A 150 7.86 -9.28 5.96
N ASP A 151 7.51 -8.04 5.80
CA ASP A 151 6.23 -7.48 6.26
C ASP A 151 5.03 -8.11 5.53
N ILE A 152 5.13 -8.26 4.21
CA ILE A 152 4.18 -9.00 3.37
C ILE A 152 4.95 -9.97 2.48
N PHE A 153 4.51 -11.22 2.48
CA PHE A 153 4.93 -12.24 1.54
C PHE A 153 3.74 -12.73 0.73
N VAL A 154 3.82 -12.68 -0.59
CA VAL A 154 2.77 -13.17 -1.47
C VAL A 154 3.36 -13.87 -2.69
N ASN A 155 2.87 -15.09 -2.94
CA ASN A 155 3.08 -15.84 -4.18
C ASN A 155 1.79 -16.60 -4.54
N ASP A 156 1.84 -17.47 -5.56
CA ASP A 156 0.66 -18.23 -6.00
C ASP A 156 0.14 -19.27 -4.98
N SER A 157 0.94 -19.59 -3.96
CA SER A 157 0.62 -20.64 -2.98
C SER A 157 0.35 -20.10 -1.58
N LEU A 158 0.85 -18.89 -1.27
CA LEU A 158 0.84 -18.40 0.11
C LEU A 158 0.80 -16.87 0.14
N LEU A 159 -0.06 -16.34 1.01
CA LEU A 159 0.00 -14.97 1.52
C LEU A 159 0.33 -15.03 3.01
N VAL A 160 1.36 -14.30 3.44
CA VAL A 160 1.63 -14.02 4.87
C VAL A 160 1.67 -12.53 5.09
N ILE A 161 0.97 -12.07 6.11
CA ILE A 161 0.96 -10.69 6.58
C ILE A 161 1.55 -10.68 7.99
N SER A 162 2.74 -10.10 8.14
CA SER A 162 3.39 -9.90 9.42
C SER A 162 2.80 -8.65 10.09
N LEU A 163 1.74 -8.85 10.87
CA LEU A 163 0.93 -7.75 11.43
C LEU A 163 1.72 -6.84 12.38
N ASP A 164 2.74 -7.37 13.05
CA ASP A 164 3.63 -6.63 13.95
C ASP A 164 4.37 -5.47 13.27
N TRP A 165 4.60 -5.55 11.96
CA TRP A 165 5.14 -4.43 11.20
C TRP A 165 4.19 -3.23 11.14
N TYR A 166 2.86 -3.45 11.21
CA TYR A 166 1.84 -2.44 10.94
C TYR A 166 1.15 -1.88 12.20
N ILE A 167 1.65 -2.14 13.40
CA ILE A 167 1.08 -1.61 14.66
C ILE A 167 1.07 -0.07 14.67
N GLY A 168 2.08 0.54 14.08
CA GLY A 168 2.20 2.00 14.00
C GLY A 168 3.07 2.63 15.09
N PRO A 169 2.96 3.96 15.30
CA PRO A 169 3.92 4.72 16.09
C PRO A 169 3.88 4.45 17.59
N LYS A 170 2.81 3.81 18.08
CA LYS A 170 2.65 3.48 19.52
C LYS A 170 3.24 2.13 19.91
N ALA A 171 3.75 1.35 18.94
CA ALA A 171 4.38 0.06 19.20
C ALA A 171 5.64 0.24 20.07
N SER A 172 5.84 -0.68 21.03
CA SER A 172 7.05 -0.72 21.88
C SER A 172 8.30 -1.02 21.06
N TYR A 173 8.14 -1.85 20.04
CA TYR A 173 9.19 -2.21 19.08
C TYR A 173 8.73 -1.82 17.69
N ARG A 174 9.63 -1.29 16.89
CA ARG A 174 9.36 -0.84 15.52
C ARG A 174 10.45 -1.37 14.60
N PRO A 175 10.16 -1.57 13.31
CA PRO A 175 11.21 -1.92 12.35
C PRO A 175 12.39 -0.94 12.44
N ASP A 176 13.61 -1.46 12.32
CA ASP A 176 14.82 -0.64 12.26
C ASP A 176 14.93 0.04 10.89
N LEU A 177 14.11 1.07 10.71
CA LEU A 177 13.97 1.84 9.49
C LEU A 177 13.95 3.34 9.78
N PRO A 178 14.43 4.17 8.85
CA PRO A 178 14.33 5.62 8.96
C PRO A 178 12.89 6.10 9.16
N GLY A 179 12.70 7.20 9.90
CA GLY A 179 11.40 7.73 10.28
C GLY A 179 10.45 8.00 9.10
N TYR A 180 10.99 8.43 7.96
CA TYR A 180 10.20 8.66 6.74
C TYR A 180 9.62 7.35 6.13
N MET A 181 10.24 6.20 6.40
CA MET A 181 9.71 4.89 6.01
C MET A 181 8.72 4.36 7.03
N LEU A 182 9.00 4.55 8.33
CA LEU A 182 8.17 4.03 9.43
C LEU A 182 6.73 4.54 9.40
N ARG A 183 6.46 5.70 8.83
CA ARG A 183 5.10 6.26 8.71
C ARG A 183 4.16 5.41 7.86
N ARG A 184 4.70 4.52 7.01
CA ARG A 184 3.93 3.57 6.18
C ARG A 184 3.57 2.28 6.90
N TYR A 185 4.14 2.04 8.08
CA TYR A 185 3.89 0.86 8.88
C TYR A 185 2.79 1.15 9.92
N ARG A 186 1.56 1.34 9.41
CA ARG A 186 0.32 1.55 10.17
C ARG A 186 -0.77 0.65 9.61
N PRO A 187 -1.83 0.31 10.38
CA PRO A 187 -2.92 -0.52 9.88
C PRO A 187 -3.51 -0.05 8.55
N ALA A 188 -3.71 1.27 8.37
CA ALA A 188 -4.25 1.84 7.15
C ALA A 188 -3.38 1.62 5.88
N ASN A 189 -2.09 1.39 6.03
CA ASN A 189 -1.17 1.15 4.92
C ASN A 189 -1.03 -0.32 4.52
N LEU A 190 -1.60 -1.26 5.28
CA LEU A 190 -1.49 -2.70 5.02
C LEU A 190 -2.03 -3.07 3.64
N LEU A 191 -3.29 -2.71 3.34
CA LEU A 191 -3.92 -3.04 2.06
C LEU A 191 -3.24 -2.35 0.86
N PRO A 192 -2.89 -1.04 0.90
CA PRO A 192 -2.08 -0.40 -0.15
C PRO A 192 -0.75 -1.12 -0.41
N THR A 193 -0.04 -1.53 0.64
CA THR A 193 1.22 -2.27 0.50
C THR A 193 0.99 -3.63 -0.14
N LEU A 194 -0.03 -4.38 0.31
CA LEU A 194 -0.40 -5.66 -0.29
C LEU A 194 -0.80 -5.52 -1.77
N ALA A 195 -1.64 -4.52 -2.10
CA ALA A 195 -2.05 -4.27 -3.48
C ALA A 195 -0.85 -3.99 -4.39
N THR A 196 0.10 -3.19 -3.91
CA THR A 196 1.35 -2.90 -4.63
C THR A 196 2.24 -4.14 -4.78
N ALA A 197 2.29 -5.01 -3.77
CA ALA A 197 3.00 -6.30 -3.84
C ALA A 197 2.36 -7.23 -4.87
N VAL A 198 1.03 -7.37 -4.87
CA VAL A 198 0.27 -8.16 -5.86
C VAL A 198 0.48 -7.63 -7.27
N ALA A 199 0.52 -6.30 -7.47
CA ALA A 199 0.79 -5.67 -8.76
C ALA A 199 2.12 -6.14 -9.36
N GLY A 200 3.10 -6.46 -8.52
CA GLY A 200 4.40 -6.97 -8.95
C GLY A 200 4.34 -8.26 -9.79
N LYS A 201 3.26 -9.04 -9.66
CA LYS A 201 3.02 -10.25 -10.47
C LYS A 201 2.74 -9.91 -11.95
N TYR A 202 2.18 -8.74 -12.21
CA TYR A 202 1.70 -8.33 -13.54
C TYR A 202 2.64 -7.35 -14.24
N VAL A 203 3.64 -6.82 -13.55
CA VAL A 203 4.68 -6.02 -14.18
C VAL A 203 5.73 -6.97 -14.77
N PRO A 204 6.09 -6.82 -16.05
CA PRO A 204 7.12 -7.64 -16.68
C PRO A 204 8.43 -7.63 -15.88
N ARG A 205 9.22 -8.70 -16.06
CA ARG A 205 10.51 -8.83 -15.38
C ARG A 205 11.39 -7.62 -15.70
N LYS A 206 12.12 -7.12 -14.70
CA LYS A 206 13.04 -5.99 -14.89
C LYS A 206 13.96 -6.20 -16.07
N LEU A 207 14.19 -5.13 -16.84
CA LEU A 207 15.26 -5.08 -17.82
C LEU A 207 16.62 -5.26 -17.13
N ALA A 208 17.60 -5.79 -17.84
CA ALA A 208 18.97 -5.93 -17.30
C ALA A 208 19.56 -4.57 -16.93
N THR A 209 19.31 -3.56 -17.74
CA THR A 209 19.77 -2.17 -17.56
C THR A 209 18.61 -1.18 -17.76
N PRO A 210 17.71 -1.06 -16.76
CA PRO A 210 16.57 -0.13 -16.88
C PRO A 210 17.05 1.31 -16.82
N SER A 211 16.39 2.19 -17.57
CA SER A 211 16.54 3.64 -17.41
C SER A 211 15.75 4.14 -16.20
N VAL A 212 15.99 5.40 -15.81
CA VAL A 212 15.16 6.09 -14.81
C VAL A 212 13.69 6.08 -15.21
N LEU A 213 13.38 6.33 -16.49
CA LEU A 213 12.01 6.29 -17.02
C LEU A 213 11.39 4.88 -16.89
N ASP A 214 12.13 3.84 -17.22
CA ASP A 214 11.64 2.46 -17.10
C ASP A 214 11.21 2.15 -15.65
N GLU A 215 12.03 2.53 -14.68
CA GLU A 215 11.70 2.32 -13.27
C GLU A 215 10.54 3.23 -12.81
N MET A 216 10.49 4.50 -13.24
CA MET A 216 9.36 5.40 -12.95
C MET A 216 8.05 4.82 -13.45
N ILE A 217 8.01 4.35 -14.69
CA ILE A 217 6.81 3.75 -15.30
C ILE A 217 6.46 2.42 -14.62
N SER A 218 7.45 1.58 -14.34
CA SER A 218 7.23 0.31 -13.62
C SER A 218 6.58 0.53 -12.26
N GLN A 219 7.09 1.48 -11.47
CA GLN A 219 6.52 1.82 -10.17
C GLN A 219 5.16 2.54 -10.31
N GLY A 220 5.04 3.44 -11.27
CA GLY A 220 3.78 4.12 -11.59
C GLY A 220 2.64 3.15 -11.90
N LYS A 221 2.91 2.09 -12.67
CA LYS A 221 1.94 1.02 -12.95
C LYS A 221 1.49 0.30 -11.68
N ARG A 222 2.43 -0.03 -10.78
CA ARG A 222 2.09 -0.70 -9.50
C ARG A 222 1.18 0.17 -8.64
N LEU A 223 1.48 1.46 -8.56
CA LEU A 223 0.67 2.42 -7.80
C LEU A 223 -0.70 2.63 -8.46
N TYR A 224 -0.74 2.71 -9.80
CA TYR A 224 -1.99 2.81 -10.54
C TYR A 224 -2.87 1.57 -10.33
N PHE A 225 -2.28 0.36 -10.45
CA PHE A 225 -2.97 -0.89 -10.12
C PHE A 225 -3.55 -0.85 -8.71
N ALA A 226 -2.73 -0.47 -7.71
CA ALA A 226 -3.19 -0.38 -6.32
C ALA A 226 -4.38 0.58 -6.17
N GLY A 227 -4.36 1.74 -6.83
CA GLY A 227 -5.49 2.67 -6.87
C GLY A 227 -6.73 2.10 -7.57
N ARG A 228 -6.56 1.24 -8.59
CA ARG A 228 -7.70 0.59 -9.27
C ARG A 228 -8.37 -0.49 -8.42
N VAL A 229 -7.59 -1.26 -7.67
CA VAL A 229 -8.13 -2.31 -6.79
C VAL A 229 -8.53 -1.80 -5.41
N LEU A 230 -8.06 -0.61 -5.02
CA LEU A 230 -8.42 0.11 -3.80
C LEU A 230 -8.91 1.53 -4.16
N PRO A 231 -10.05 1.70 -4.84
CA PRO A 231 -10.46 2.97 -5.41
C PRO A 231 -10.71 4.07 -4.37
N CYS A 232 -10.93 3.71 -3.10
CA CYS A 232 -11.12 4.65 -2.01
C CYS A 232 -9.83 4.90 -1.19
N ALA A 233 -8.70 4.31 -1.57
CA ALA A 233 -7.44 4.63 -0.92
C ALA A 233 -6.91 5.99 -1.42
N PRO A 234 -6.73 6.98 -0.55
CA PRO A 234 -6.17 8.27 -0.95
C PRO A 234 -4.71 8.13 -1.39
N ASP A 235 -4.26 9.01 -2.24
CA ASP A 235 -2.88 9.02 -2.74
C ASP A 235 -1.84 9.09 -1.62
N THR A 236 -2.17 9.71 -0.50
CA THR A 236 -1.31 9.71 0.69
C THR A 236 -1.02 8.31 1.23
N LEU A 237 -1.99 7.40 1.18
CA LEU A 237 -1.79 6.00 1.58
C LEU A 237 -1.09 5.19 0.49
N LEU A 238 -1.48 5.37 -0.78
CA LEU A 238 -0.85 4.68 -1.92
C LEU A 238 0.64 5.00 -2.02
N MET A 239 0.98 6.28 -1.92
CA MET A 239 2.36 6.77 -1.98
C MET A 239 3.09 6.68 -0.64
N GLY A 240 2.36 6.64 0.49
CA GLY A 240 2.93 6.77 1.82
C GLY A 240 3.53 8.15 2.07
N TYR A 241 2.99 9.18 1.43
CA TYR A 241 3.34 10.59 1.65
C TYR A 241 2.44 11.22 2.69
N THR A 242 2.91 12.28 3.33
CA THR A 242 2.05 13.17 4.10
C THR A 242 1.22 14.04 3.16
N GLY A 243 0.10 14.58 3.67
CA GLY A 243 -0.70 15.54 2.88
C GLY A 243 0.13 16.75 2.41
N LYS A 244 1.04 17.26 3.25
CA LYS A 244 1.94 18.38 2.90
C LYS A 244 2.90 18.02 1.74
N GLU A 245 3.49 16.83 1.78
CA GLU A 245 4.39 16.37 0.70
C GLU A 245 3.63 16.20 -0.61
N LEU A 246 2.44 15.59 -0.56
CA LEU A 246 1.63 15.39 -1.77
C LEU A 246 1.16 16.73 -2.35
N SER A 247 0.64 17.64 -1.53
CA SER A 247 0.23 18.98 -1.99
C SER A 247 1.41 19.77 -2.54
N GLY A 248 2.59 19.65 -1.92
CA GLY A 248 3.82 20.27 -2.40
C GLY A 248 4.25 19.75 -3.77
N LEU A 249 4.15 18.44 -4.00
CA LEU A 249 4.43 17.84 -5.30
C LEU A 249 3.43 18.29 -6.37
N GLN A 250 2.13 18.30 -6.05
CA GLN A 250 1.08 18.75 -6.97
C GLN A 250 1.27 20.21 -7.36
N PHE A 251 1.59 21.07 -6.41
CA PHE A 251 1.86 22.50 -6.68
C PHE A 251 3.13 22.70 -7.52
N ASN A 252 4.17 21.92 -7.30
CA ASN A 252 5.45 22.03 -7.98
C ASN A 252 5.62 21.02 -9.14
N GLU A 253 4.56 20.44 -9.67
CA GLU A 253 4.62 19.36 -10.66
C GLU A 253 5.45 19.74 -11.90
N ALA A 254 5.24 20.93 -12.44
CA ALA A 254 6.01 21.42 -13.58
C ALA A 254 7.50 21.62 -13.26
N LYS A 255 7.84 22.08 -12.06
CA LYS A 255 9.25 22.22 -11.61
C LYS A 255 9.90 20.83 -11.49
N VAL A 256 9.19 19.87 -10.88
CA VAL A 256 9.67 18.48 -10.75
C VAL A 256 9.92 17.89 -12.13
N TRP A 257 8.97 18.00 -13.05
CA TRP A 257 9.11 17.49 -14.41
C TRP A 257 10.22 18.19 -15.19
N GLY A 258 10.30 19.53 -15.10
CA GLY A 258 11.37 20.32 -15.71
C GLY A 258 12.75 19.84 -15.28
N HIS A 259 12.95 19.51 -13.99
CA HIS A 259 14.22 18.98 -13.50
C HIS A 259 14.63 17.67 -14.20
N PHE A 260 13.69 16.75 -14.46
CA PHE A 260 14.00 15.51 -15.18
C PHE A 260 14.40 15.77 -16.65
N LEU A 261 13.77 16.76 -17.31
CA LEU A 261 14.06 17.10 -18.70
C LEU A 261 15.37 17.87 -18.84
N GLU A 262 15.55 18.94 -18.08
CA GLU A 262 16.71 19.85 -18.16
C GLU A 262 18.02 19.14 -17.84
N ASN A 263 17.98 18.13 -16.96
CA ASN A 263 19.15 17.35 -16.60
C ASN A 263 19.29 16.02 -17.38
N ASN A 264 18.48 15.81 -18.42
CA ASN A 264 18.48 14.60 -19.26
C ASN A 264 18.42 13.28 -18.48
N LEU A 265 17.64 13.24 -17.37
CA LEU A 265 17.66 12.13 -16.41
C LEU A 265 16.89 10.91 -16.91
N LEU A 266 15.84 11.09 -17.71
CA LEU A 266 14.87 10.03 -18.05
C LEU A 266 15.51 8.79 -18.67
N TYR A 267 16.49 9.00 -19.55
CA TYR A 267 17.10 7.93 -20.34
C TYR A 267 18.41 7.40 -19.71
N SER A 268 18.80 7.96 -18.58
CA SER A 268 19.97 7.45 -17.87
C SER A 268 19.68 6.09 -17.25
N ASN A 269 20.58 5.15 -17.47
CA ASN A 269 20.57 3.82 -16.84
C ASN A 269 21.55 3.71 -15.66
N THR A 270 22.05 4.84 -15.17
CA THR A 270 22.96 4.92 -14.02
C THR A 270 22.25 4.49 -12.74
N PRO A 271 22.67 3.41 -12.06
CA PRO A 271 22.02 2.93 -10.84
C PRO A 271 21.89 4.00 -9.75
N PHE A 272 22.89 4.87 -9.64
CA PHE A 272 22.86 5.98 -8.70
C PHE A 272 21.68 6.94 -8.94
N LEU A 273 21.36 7.28 -10.20
CA LEU A 273 20.23 8.17 -10.53
C LEU A 273 18.89 7.48 -10.29
N ILE A 274 18.78 6.19 -10.61
CA ILE A 274 17.60 5.40 -10.29
C ILE A 274 17.38 5.40 -8.78
N GLN A 275 18.41 5.10 -7.99
CA GLN A 275 18.33 5.12 -6.54
C GLN A 275 17.96 6.51 -6.01
N LYS A 276 18.53 7.56 -6.60
CA LYS A 276 18.30 8.95 -6.18
C LYS A 276 16.87 9.40 -6.35
N TYR A 277 16.22 9.07 -7.47
CA TYR A 277 14.91 9.60 -7.81
C TYR A 277 13.76 8.61 -7.62
N VAL A 278 14.03 7.31 -7.72
CA VAL A 278 12.97 6.29 -7.70
C VAL A 278 12.98 5.45 -6.42
N ALA A 279 14.16 5.17 -5.83
CA ALA A 279 14.25 4.36 -4.61
C ALA A 279 13.98 5.17 -3.34
N GLU A 280 14.03 4.46 -2.20
CA GLU A 280 13.79 5.03 -0.86
C GLU A 280 14.89 6.03 -0.46
N ARG A 281 14.44 7.23 -0.13
CA ARG A 281 15.27 8.27 0.51
C ARG A 281 14.37 9.30 1.20
N PRO A 282 14.91 10.09 2.16
CA PRO A 282 14.09 11.05 2.89
C PRO A 282 13.55 12.17 1.99
N ASN A 283 14.39 12.74 1.13
CA ASN A 283 14.07 13.88 0.26
C ASN A 283 14.98 13.92 -0.98
N VAL A 284 14.65 14.78 -1.93
CA VAL A 284 15.41 15.06 -3.16
C VAL A 284 15.71 16.56 -3.24
N PRO A 285 16.67 17.07 -2.45
CA PRO A 285 16.95 18.51 -2.35
C PRO A 285 17.42 19.12 -3.65
N GLU A 286 17.90 18.32 -4.60
CA GLU A 286 18.30 18.77 -5.93
C GLU A 286 17.14 19.34 -6.77
N ILE A 287 15.90 18.92 -6.46
CA ILE A 287 14.68 19.50 -7.04
C ILE A 287 14.19 20.64 -6.15
N ASP A 288 14.01 20.33 -4.86
CA ASP A 288 13.57 21.25 -3.83
C ASP A 288 13.85 20.67 -2.44
N ALA A 289 14.19 21.51 -1.45
CA ALA A 289 14.47 21.07 -0.09
C ALA A 289 13.29 20.29 0.55
N THR A 290 12.06 20.54 0.10
CA THR A 290 10.84 19.89 0.58
C THR A 290 10.37 18.72 -0.29
N CYS A 291 11.05 18.47 -1.44
CA CYS A 291 10.68 17.39 -2.35
C CYS A 291 10.93 16.03 -1.68
N PRO A 292 9.90 15.19 -1.48
CA PRO A 292 10.07 13.90 -0.83
C PRO A 292 10.84 12.91 -1.70
N GLY A 293 11.42 11.89 -1.07
CA GLY A 293 12.00 10.76 -1.78
C GLY A 293 10.98 10.01 -2.63
N ARG A 294 11.44 9.14 -3.53
CA ARG A 294 10.59 8.39 -4.48
C ARG A 294 9.78 9.29 -5.43
N VAL A 295 10.22 10.53 -5.65
CA VAL A 295 9.52 11.48 -6.52
C VAL A 295 9.33 10.92 -7.94
N GLY A 296 10.26 10.12 -8.44
CA GLY A 296 10.13 9.42 -9.73
C GLY A 296 8.96 8.43 -9.76
N GLN A 297 8.64 7.77 -8.64
CA GLN A 297 7.46 6.91 -8.56
C GLN A 297 6.17 7.74 -8.70
N TRP A 298 6.12 8.91 -8.06
CA TRP A 298 4.98 9.81 -8.17
C TRP A 298 4.81 10.35 -9.58
N VAL A 299 5.90 10.82 -10.23
CA VAL A 299 5.85 11.26 -11.63
C VAL A 299 5.42 10.13 -12.54
N GLY A 300 5.97 8.92 -12.34
CA GLY A 300 5.55 7.71 -13.07
C GLY A 300 4.05 7.45 -12.95
N LEU A 301 3.48 7.61 -11.74
CA LEU A 301 2.03 7.49 -11.53
C LEU A 301 1.25 8.57 -12.31
N GLN A 302 1.71 9.84 -12.33
CA GLN A 302 1.04 10.89 -13.10
C GLN A 302 1.08 10.61 -14.61
N ILE A 303 2.24 10.14 -15.13
CA ILE A 303 2.35 9.71 -16.54
C ILE A 303 1.36 8.59 -16.85
N ILE A 304 1.28 7.56 -16.01
CA ILE A 304 0.33 6.45 -16.19
C ILE A 304 -1.12 6.92 -16.12
N ARG A 305 -1.47 7.80 -15.20
CA ARG A 305 -2.82 8.38 -15.11
C ARG A 305 -3.19 9.13 -16.38
N LYS A 306 -2.25 9.93 -16.87
CA LYS A 306 -2.46 10.69 -18.10
C LYS A 306 -2.58 9.77 -19.31
N TYR A 307 -1.71 8.74 -19.43
CA TYR A 307 -1.79 7.72 -20.46
C TYR A 307 -3.16 7.04 -20.49
N MET A 308 -3.64 6.58 -19.33
CA MET A 308 -4.93 5.90 -19.24
C MET A 308 -6.14 6.82 -19.48
N ALA A 309 -5.99 8.12 -19.25
CA ALA A 309 -7.01 9.11 -19.57
C ALA A 309 -7.10 9.39 -21.09
N GLU A 310 -5.95 9.39 -21.79
CA GLU A 310 -5.88 9.54 -23.26
C GLU A 310 -6.28 8.25 -24.00
N HIS A 311 -6.19 7.09 -23.35
CA HIS A 311 -6.44 5.78 -23.94
C HIS A 311 -7.50 5.00 -23.15
N PRO A 312 -8.78 5.40 -23.16
CA PRO A 312 -9.84 4.78 -22.36
C PRO A 312 -10.10 3.32 -22.73
N ASP A 313 -9.74 2.88 -23.94
CA ASP A 313 -9.89 1.52 -24.42
C ASP A 313 -8.78 0.57 -23.91
N VAL A 314 -7.71 1.11 -23.35
CA VAL A 314 -6.62 0.30 -22.76
C VAL A 314 -7.07 -0.26 -21.43
N THR A 315 -7.12 -1.59 -21.34
CA THR A 315 -7.47 -2.29 -20.10
C THR A 315 -6.30 -2.30 -19.10
N LEU A 316 -6.60 -2.51 -17.82
CA LEU A 316 -5.57 -2.63 -16.79
C LEU A 316 -4.55 -3.76 -17.10
N PRO A 317 -4.95 -4.98 -17.53
CA PRO A 317 -4.01 -6.01 -17.98
C PRO A 317 -3.08 -5.57 -19.13
N GLN A 318 -3.62 -4.89 -20.13
CA GLN A 318 -2.84 -4.38 -21.27
C GLN A 318 -1.81 -3.34 -20.80
N LEU A 319 -2.22 -2.39 -19.94
CA LEU A 319 -1.29 -1.44 -19.33
C LEU A 319 -0.17 -2.16 -18.57
N MET A 320 -0.53 -3.12 -17.71
CA MET A 320 0.47 -3.82 -16.89
C MET A 320 1.47 -4.61 -17.73
N ALA A 321 1.03 -5.22 -18.83
CA ALA A 321 1.86 -5.99 -19.75
C ALA A 321 2.75 -5.14 -20.67
N GLN A 322 2.42 -3.85 -20.89
CA GLN A 322 3.21 -2.97 -21.76
C GLN A 322 4.63 -2.80 -21.23
N THR A 323 5.65 -3.02 -22.07
CA THR A 323 7.07 -2.94 -21.67
C THR A 323 7.78 -1.68 -22.12
N ASP A 324 7.23 -0.97 -23.11
CA ASP A 324 7.84 0.21 -23.70
C ASP A 324 7.45 1.47 -22.89
N ALA A 325 8.33 1.88 -21.99
CA ALA A 325 8.15 3.06 -21.15
C ALA A 325 8.17 4.36 -21.96
N GLN A 326 8.98 4.41 -23.02
CA GLN A 326 9.07 5.56 -23.92
C GLN A 326 7.76 5.77 -24.68
N ARG A 327 7.16 4.70 -25.19
CA ARG A 327 5.86 4.73 -25.85
C ARG A 327 4.78 5.24 -24.89
N ILE A 328 4.73 4.73 -23.66
CA ILE A 328 3.78 5.22 -22.64
C ILE A 328 3.97 6.71 -22.39
N LEU A 329 5.21 7.19 -22.25
CA LEU A 329 5.49 8.62 -22.04
C LEU A 329 5.00 9.45 -23.25
N ASN A 330 5.36 9.05 -24.47
CA ASN A 330 4.99 9.78 -25.68
C ASN A 330 3.48 9.84 -25.87
N GLU A 331 2.79 8.71 -25.75
CA GLU A 331 1.34 8.61 -25.95
C GLU A 331 0.55 9.20 -24.78
N SER A 332 1.15 9.37 -23.59
CA SER A 332 0.50 10.05 -22.45
C SER A 332 0.34 11.55 -22.67
N HIS A 333 1.15 12.15 -23.54
CA HIS A 333 1.23 13.61 -23.70
C HIS A 333 1.41 14.34 -22.36
N TYR A 334 2.12 13.72 -21.41
CA TYR A 334 2.31 14.27 -20.07
C TYR A 334 3.14 15.56 -20.12
N ARG A 335 2.47 16.67 -19.85
CA ARG A 335 3.05 18.03 -19.83
C ARG A 335 2.38 18.84 -18.72
N PRO A 336 2.88 18.77 -17.48
CA PRO A 336 2.31 19.55 -16.38
C PRO A 336 2.42 21.04 -16.67
N LYS A 337 1.32 21.76 -16.40
CA LYS A 337 1.29 23.22 -16.56
C LYS A 337 2.04 23.88 -15.39
N LYS A 338 2.70 25.02 -15.66
CA LYS A 338 3.19 25.88 -14.60
C LYS A 338 1.98 26.39 -13.82
N SER A 339 1.99 26.17 -12.51
CA SER A 339 1.01 26.72 -11.56
C SER A 339 1.19 28.21 -11.39
#